data_e3db34603beda11841c2ad08aa4caac2
#
_entry.id   e3db34603beda11841c2ad08aa4caac2
#
_cell.length_a   1.000
_cell.length_b   1.000
_cell.length_c   1.000
_cell.angle_alpha   90.00
_cell.angle_beta   90.00
_cell.angle_gamma   90.00
#
_symmetry.space_group_name_H-M   'P 1'
#
loop_
_entity.id
_entity.type
_entity.pdbx_description
1 polymer ?
#
loop_
_entity_poly.entity_id
_entity_poly.type
_entity_poly.pdbx_seq_one_letter_code
_entity_poly.pdbx_strand_id
1 'polypeptide(L)'
;FLLGFSLFLSIFLIYLIIYVPRFDYIQSRVFSFFNRDVGTHNFQSEKAIESITSGGFFGKGIGEGVLKNRVPEAHTDYIISVISEEFGVIAIILILFLFLVLIYMVFKKINFEKNEKVKLVLIGSISLILMQATIHIGVNIRLFPTTGMTLPFLSYGGSSIVSISILSGIILNLTKRKINY
;
A
#
# COMPACT_ATOMS: atom_id res chain seq x y z
N PHE A 1 -11.17 11.23 28.90
CA PHE A 1 -10.46 12.39 28.32
C PHE A 1 -9.90 12.08 26.92
N LEU A 2 -9.18 10.96 26.75
CA LEU A 2 -8.60 10.54 25.46
C LEU A 2 -9.65 10.31 24.36
N LEU A 3 -10.76 9.66 24.67
CA LEU A 3 -11.86 9.42 23.72
C LEU A 3 -12.53 10.74 23.27
N GLY A 4 -12.76 11.67 24.20
CA GLY A 4 -13.34 12.98 23.86
C GLY A 4 -12.41 13.82 23.01
N PHE A 5 -11.11 13.81 23.28
CA PHE A 5 -10.09 14.48 22.49
C PHE A 5 -9.99 13.90 21.06
N SER A 6 -10.00 12.56 20.96
CA SER A 6 -9.98 11.87 19.66
C SER A 6 -11.23 12.20 18.82
N LEU A 7 -12.42 12.22 19.42
CA LEU A 7 -13.65 12.63 18.77
C LEU A 7 -13.62 14.09 18.31
N PHE A 8 -13.17 14.99 19.16
CA PHE A 8 -13.02 16.41 18.79
C PHE A 8 -12.04 16.58 17.64
N LEU A 9 -10.89 15.90 17.69
CA LEU A 9 -9.89 15.97 16.62
C LEU A 9 -10.44 15.45 15.28
N SER A 10 -11.19 14.35 15.29
CA SER A 10 -11.78 13.78 14.08
C SER A 10 -12.86 14.72 13.48
N ILE A 11 -13.72 15.30 14.30
CA ILE A 11 -14.73 16.27 13.85
C ILE A 11 -14.06 17.53 13.29
N PHE A 12 -13.00 18.02 13.94
CA PHE A 12 -12.23 19.17 13.49
C PHE A 12 -11.54 18.91 12.15
N LEU A 13 -10.96 17.72 11.95
CA LEU A 13 -10.36 17.31 10.67
C LEU A 13 -11.42 17.23 9.56
N ILE A 14 -12.59 16.65 9.84
CA ILE A 14 -13.70 16.60 8.88
C ILE A 14 -14.16 18.01 8.51
N TYR A 15 -14.29 18.92 9.49
CA TYR A 15 -14.61 20.32 9.26
C TYR A 15 -13.57 21.01 8.36
N LEU A 16 -12.27 20.81 8.63
CA LEU A 16 -11.19 21.36 7.78
C LEU A 16 -11.27 20.85 6.34
N ILE A 17 -11.52 19.56 6.15
CA ILE A 17 -11.64 18.96 4.81
C ILE A 17 -12.82 19.54 4.04
N ILE A 18 -13.94 19.85 4.71
CA ILE A 18 -15.15 20.33 4.04
C ILE A 18 -15.08 21.84 3.73
N TYR A 19 -14.52 22.64 4.63
CA TYR A 19 -14.63 24.11 4.54
C TYR A 19 -13.37 24.82 4.03
N VAL A 20 -12.22 24.14 3.97
CA VAL A 20 -10.98 24.77 3.49
C VAL A 20 -10.74 24.39 2.03
N PRO A 21 -10.75 25.36 1.08
CA PRO A 21 -10.60 25.10 -0.36
C PRO A 21 -9.31 24.35 -0.73
N ARG A 22 -8.30 24.41 0.13
CA ARG A 22 -7.03 23.71 -0.06
C ARG A 22 -7.18 22.18 -0.04
N PHE A 23 -8.31 21.66 0.48
CA PHE A 23 -8.63 20.23 0.57
C PHE A 23 -9.64 19.76 -0.48
N ASP A 24 -10.03 20.61 -1.45
CA ASP A 24 -10.94 20.26 -2.55
C ASP A 24 -10.48 19.02 -3.32
N TYR A 25 -9.16 18.82 -3.42
CA TYR A 25 -8.56 17.65 -4.02
C TYR A 25 -8.87 16.35 -3.25
N ILE A 26 -8.89 16.40 -1.90
CA ILE A 26 -9.24 15.24 -1.06
C ILE A 26 -10.75 14.96 -1.20
N GLN A 27 -11.56 16.01 -1.17
CA GLN A 27 -13.00 15.90 -1.37
C GLN A 27 -13.31 15.24 -2.73
N SER A 28 -12.70 15.73 -3.81
CA SER A 28 -12.94 15.19 -5.15
C SER A 28 -12.59 13.70 -5.25
N ARG A 29 -11.52 13.24 -4.60
CA ARG A 29 -11.15 11.81 -4.55
C ARG A 29 -12.16 10.98 -3.76
N VAL A 30 -12.62 11.47 -2.61
CA VAL A 30 -13.62 10.77 -1.80
C VAL A 30 -14.98 10.75 -2.51
N PHE A 31 -15.44 11.89 -3.05
CA PHE A 31 -16.69 11.95 -3.79
C PHE A 31 -16.68 11.10 -5.06
N SER A 32 -15.59 11.10 -5.82
CA SER A 32 -15.48 10.26 -7.01
C SER A 32 -15.45 8.76 -6.67
N PHE A 33 -14.95 8.39 -5.50
CA PHE A 33 -14.99 7.01 -5.03
C PHE A 33 -16.42 6.51 -4.80
N PHE A 34 -17.29 7.35 -4.22
CA PHE A 34 -18.69 7.02 -3.95
C PHE A 34 -19.60 7.20 -5.17
N ASN A 35 -19.34 8.24 -6.01
CA ASN A 35 -20.11 8.54 -7.21
C ASN A 35 -19.41 7.97 -8.44
N ARG A 36 -19.93 6.84 -8.95
CA ARG A 36 -19.31 6.09 -10.05
C ARG A 36 -19.23 6.82 -11.39
N ASP A 37 -19.97 7.90 -11.57
CA ASP A 37 -20.19 8.51 -12.88
C ASP A 37 -19.30 9.73 -13.19
N VAL A 38 -18.42 10.17 -12.28
CA VAL A 38 -17.69 11.44 -12.45
C VAL A 38 -16.20 11.31 -12.14
N GLY A 39 -15.35 11.47 -13.16
CA GLY A 39 -13.94 11.84 -12.99
C GLY A 39 -12.90 10.84 -13.49
N THR A 40 -11.72 11.38 -13.79
CA THR A 40 -10.52 10.64 -14.24
C THR A 40 -10.04 9.57 -13.25
N HIS A 41 -10.28 9.75 -11.96
CA HIS A 41 -9.91 8.78 -10.91
C HIS A 41 -10.72 7.48 -11.00
N ASN A 42 -12.00 7.56 -11.37
CA ASN A 42 -12.82 6.38 -11.60
C ASN A 42 -12.36 5.60 -12.82
N PHE A 43 -12.00 6.30 -13.90
CA PHE A 43 -11.45 5.69 -15.10
C PHE A 43 -10.18 4.88 -14.78
N GLN A 44 -9.24 5.43 -13.98
CA GLN A 44 -8.00 4.74 -13.61
C GLN A 44 -8.26 3.47 -12.81
N SER A 45 -9.12 3.55 -11.78
CA SER A 45 -9.46 2.38 -10.95
C SER A 45 -10.30 1.33 -11.70
N GLU A 46 -11.14 1.73 -12.65
CA GLU A 46 -11.84 0.79 -13.54
C GLU A 46 -10.88 0.06 -14.46
N LYS A 47 -9.94 0.77 -15.05
CA LYS A 47 -8.90 0.17 -15.89
C LYS A 47 -7.98 -0.76 -15.09
N ALA A 48 -7.71 -0.44 -13.82
CA ALA A 48 -6.95 -1.31 -12.93
C ALA A 48 -7.68 -2.64 -12.70
N ILE A 49 -8.98 -2.62 -12.41
CA ILE A 49 -9.79 -3.85 -12.25
C ILE A 49 -9.89 -4.62 -13.56
N GLU A 50 -10.13 -3.93 -14.68
CA GLU A 50 -10.17 -4.56 -16.01
C GLU A 50 -8.87 -5.29 -16.31
N SER A 51 -7.72 -4.70 -15.96
CA SER A 51 -6.40 -5.32 -16.14
C SER A 51 -6.21 -6.55 -15.25
N ILE A 52 -6.59 -6.45 -13.96
CA ILE A 52 -6.53 -7.59 -13.04
C ILE A 52 -7.36 -8.77 -13.58
N THR A 53 -8.58 -8.49 -14.03
CA THR A 53 -9.47 -9.52 -14.54
C THR A 53 -9.01 -10.09 -15.89
N SER A 54 -8.45 -9.26 -16.76
CA SER A 54 -7.97 -9.66 -18.09
C SER A 54 -6.68 -10.48 -18.06
N GLY A 55 -5.87 -10.35 -16.98
CA GLY A 55 -4.64 -11.12 -16.82
C GLY A 55 -4.87 -12.61 -16.54
N GLY A 56 -6.02 -12.99 -15.96
CA GLY A 56 -6.33 -14.38 -15.65
C GLY A 56 -5.30 -15.03 -14.70
N PHE A 57 -5.10 -16.35 -14.84
CA PHE A 57 -4.17 -17.08 -13.97
C PHE A 57 -2.70 -16.86 -14.35
N PHE A 58 -2.35 -16.84 -15.62
CA PHE A 58 -0.97 -16.83 -16.11
C PHE A 58 -0.51 -15.48 -16.68
N GLY A 59 -1.42 -14.50 -16.77
CA GLY A 59 -1.13 -13.22 -17.39
C GLY A 59 -1.16 -13.27 -18.94
N LYS A 60 -1.01 -12.09 -19.56
CA LYS A 60 -0.93 -11.94 -21.01
C LYS A 60 0.49 -12.11 -21.55
N GLY A 61 1.49 -12.04 -20.70
CA GLY A 61 2.91 -12.05 -21.04
C GLY A 61 3.60 -10.73 -20.72
N ILE A 62 4.93 -10.83 -20.56
CA ILE A 62 5.78 -9.69 -20.20
C ILE A 62 5.74 -8.66 -21.32
N GLY A 63 5.36 -7.43 -21.00
CA GLY A 63 5.28 -6.35 -21.97
C GLY A 63 3.98 -6.26 -22.75
N GLU A 64 3.14 -7.29 -22.77
CA GLU A 64 1.86 -7.34 -23.50
C GLU A 64 0.71 -6.65 -22.76
N GLY A 65 0.93 -6.21 -21.52
CA GLY A 65 -0.04 -5.45 -20.73
C GLY A 65 -0.36 -4.10 -21.37
N VAL A 66 -1.63 -3.75 -21.38
CA VAL A 66 -2.15 -2.50 -22.00
C VAL A 66 -2.27 -1.37 -20.97
N LEU A 67 -2.42 -1.69 -19.68
CA LEU A 67 -2.65 -0.71 -18.61
C LEU A 67 -1.53 0.32 -18.55
N LYS A 68 -0.28 -0.10 -18.64
CA LYS A 68 0.89 0.77 -18.59
C LYS A 68 0.87 1.92 -19.60
N ASN A 69 0.17 1.72 -20.73
CA ASN A 69 0.04 2.72 -21.79
C ASN A 69 -1.23 3.57 -21.66
N ARG A 70 -2.19 3.16 -20.84
CA ARG A 70 -3.49 3.83 -20.67
C ARG A 70 -3.60 4.66 -19.39
N VAL A 71 -2.80 4.35 -18.39
CA VAL A 71 -2.85 5.01 -17.08
C VAL A 71 -1.48 5.62 -16.78
N PRO A 72 -1.37 6.94 -16.64
CA PRO A 72 -0.09 7.62 -16.43
C PRO A 72 0.70 7.12 -15.22
N GLU A 73 0.02 6.76 -14.14
CA GLU A 73 0.61 6.33 -12.87
C GLU A 73 0.58 4.80 -12.68
N ALA A 74 0.55 4.04 -13.78
CA ALA A 74 0.49 2.58 -13.74
C ALA A 74 1.67 1.94 -12.98
N HIS A 75 2.89 2.51 -13.10
CA HIS A 75 4.10 1.98 -12.47
C HIS A 75 4.27 2.39 -10.99
N THR A 76 3.48 3.32 -10.51
CA THR A 76 3.50 3.79 -9.12
C THR A 76 2.30 3.25 -8.34
N ASP A 77 1.12 3.77 -8.62
CA ASP A 77 -0.10 3.53 -7.85
C ASP A 77 -0.85 2.26 -8.25
N TYR A 78 -0.64 1.76 -9.48
CA TYR A 78 -1.35 0.60 -10.03
C TYR A 78 -0.42 -0.56 -10.42
N ILE A 79 0.76 -0.65 -9.80
CA ILE A 79 1.74 -1.70 -10.13
C ILE A 79 1.18 -3.12 -9.94
N ILE A 80 0.33 -3.37 -8.95
CA ILE A 80 -0.35 -4.65 -8.74
C ILE A 80 -1.20 -5.02 -9.95
N SER A 81 -1.93 -4.06 -10.50
CA SER A 81 -2.79 -4.28 -11.67
C SER A 81 -1.95 -4.57 -12.92
N VAL A 82 -0.81 -3.89 -13.08
CA VAL A 82 0.15 -4.18 -14.17
C VAL A 82 0.73 -5.59 -14.03
N ILE A 83 1.20 -5.94 -12.82
CA ILE A 83 1.76 -7.27 -12.55
C ILE A 83 0.69 -8.36 -12.77
N SER A 84 -0.55 -8.11 -12.35
CA SER A 84 -1.65 -9.04 -12.58
C SER A 84 -1.97 -9.21 -14.07
N GLU A 85 -1.91 -8.13 -14.85
CA GLU A 85 -2.15 -8.20 -16.30
C GLU A 85 -1.05 -8.98 -17.03
N GLU A 86 0.22 -8.76 -16.68
CA GLU A 86 1.36 -9.39 -17.37
C GLU A 86 1.69 -10.80 -16.88
N PHE A 87 1.60 -11.06 -15.56
CA PHE A 87 2.02 -12.33 -14.93
C PHE A 87 0.86 -13.12 -14.31
N GLY A 88 -0.34 -12.57 -14.29
CA GLY A 88 -1.53 -13.22 -13.75
C GLY A 88 -1.63 -13.24 -12.23
N VAL A 89 -2.67 -13.92 -11.75
CA VAL A 89 -2.97 -14.07 -10.31
C VAL A 89 -1.87 -14.81 -9.57
N ILE A 90 -1.14 -15.71 -10.20
CA ILE A 90 -0.05 -16.47 -9.59
C ILE A 90 1.03 -15.52 -9.05
N ALA A 91 1.40 -14.49 -9.81
CA ALA A 91 2.39 -13.50 -9.36
C ALA A 91 1.88 -12.70 -8.15
N ILE A 92 0.61 -12.36 -8.11
CA ILE A 92 0.00 -11.66 -6.96
C ILE A 92 0.03 -12.54 -5.71
N ILE A 93 -0.32 -13.82 -5.84
CA ILE A 93 -0.24 -14.79 -4.73
C ILE A 93 1.20 -14.91 -4.22
N LEU A 94 2.18 -14.95 -5.11
CA LEU A 94 3.60 -15.00 -4.72
C LEU A 94 4.01 -13.74 -3.94
N ILE A 95 3.61 -12.55 -4.40
CA ILE A 95 3.89 -11.29 -3.70
C ILE A 95 3.26 -11.29 -2.30
N LEU A 96 1.99 -11.67 -2.19
CA LEU A 96 1.31 -11.77 -0.90
C LEU A 96 2.00 -12.78 0.03
N PHE A 97 2.41 -13.92 -0.51
CA PHE A 97 3.16 -14.93 0.23
C PHE A 97 4.49 -14.38 0.77
N LEU A 98 5.24 -13.60 -0.03
CA LEU A 98 6.47 -12.97 0.43
C LEU A 98 6.22 -11.96 1.57
N PHE A 99 5.15 -11.16 1.51
CA PHE A 99 4.76 -10.30 2.63
C PHE A 99 4.39 -11.11 3.88
N LEU A 100 3.68 -12.23 3.74
CA LEU A 100 3.36 -13.14 4.86
C LEU A 100 4.62 -13.74 5.49
N VAL A 101 5.59 -14.16 4.69
CA VAL A 101 6.88 -14.66 5.18
C VAL A 101 7.62 -13.57 5.97
N LEU A 102 7.64 -12.34 5.47
CA LEU A 102 8.25 -11.20 6.16
C LEU A 102 7.58 -10.96 7.51
N ILE A 103 6.24 -10.92 7.54
CA ILE A 103 5.46 -10.79 8.78
C ILE A 103 5.83 -11.90 9.76
N TYR A 104 5.78 -13.16 9.30
CA TYR A 104 6.07 -14.32 10.14
C TYR A 104 7.47 -14.23 10.77
N MET A 105 8.49 -13.87 9.99
CA MET A 105 9.86 -13.73 10.50
C MET A 105 9.98 -12.66 11.58
N VAL A 106 9.35 -11.51 11.38
CA VAL A 106 9.38 -10.41 12.35
C VAL A 106 8.61 -10.79 13.62
N PHE A 107 7.41 -11.35 13.50
CA PHE A 107 6.62 -11.81 14.65
C PHE A 107 7.33 -12.90 15.45
N LYS A 108 7.95 -13.87 14.78
CA LYS A 108 8.78 -14.88 15.44
C LYS A 108 9.87 -14.22 16.29
N LYS A 109 10.54 -13.20 15.76
CA LYS A 109 11.58 -12.48 16.51
C LYS A 109 11.00 -11.70 17.69
N ILE A 110 9.87 -11.01 17.51
CA ILE A 110 9.19 -10.26 18.58
C ILE A 110 8.85 -11.17 19.77
N ASN A 111 8.37 -12.38 19.53
CA ASN A 111 8.00 -13.33 20.58
C ASN A 111 9.19 -13.77 21.43
N PHE A 112 10.40 -13.84 20.88
CA PHE A 112 11.63 -14.24 21.59
C PHE A 112 12.46 -13.04 22.12
N GLU A 113 12.09 -11.81 21.74
CA GLU A 113 12.82 -10.64 22.20
C GLU A 113 12.40 -10.26 23.61
N LYS A 114 13.38 -9.98 24.49
CA LYS A 114 13.14 -9.58 25.90
C LYS A 114 13.05 -8.07 26.07
N ASN A 115 13.67 -7.32 25.16
CA ASN A 115 13.72 -5.87 25.26
C ASN A 115 12.46 -5.24 24.66
N GLU A 116 11.61 -4.66 25.53
CA GLU A 116 10.35 -4.02 25.12
C GLU A 116 10.54 -2.88 24.11
N LYS A 117 11.63 -2.12 24.19
CA LYS A 117 11.93 -1.05 23.24
C LYS A 117 12.18 -1.63 21.83
N VAL A 118 12.92 -2.74 21.74
CA VAL A 118 13.18 -3.43 20.47
C VAL A 118 11.88 -4.00 19.90
N LYS A 119 11.03 -4.59 20.73
CA LYS A 119 9.69 -5.05 20.29
C LYS A 119 8.87 -3.92 19.68
N LEU A 120 8.77 -2.78 20.37
CA LEU A 120 8.00 -1.62 19.89
C LEU A 120 8.51 -1.11 18.55
N VAL A 121 9.83 -1.02 18.38
CA VAL A 121 10.44 -0.59 17.12
C VAL A 121 10.14 -1.59 16.00
N LEU A 122 10.24 -2.91 16.26
CA LEU A 122 9.92 -3.94 15.28
C LEU A 122 8.44 -3.92 14.88
N ILE A 123 7.54 -3.80 15.87
CA ILE A 123 6.09 -3.71 15.61
C ILE A 123 5.78 -2.46 14.78
N GLY A 124 6.32 -1.30 15.17
CA GLY A 124 6.11 -0.05 14.43
C GLY A 124 6.61 -0.13 12.99
N SER A 125 7.83 -0.65 12.79
CA SER A 125 8.43 -0.76 11.46
C SER A 125 7.64 -1.70 10.54
N ILE A 126 7.26 -2.89 11.01
CA ILE A 126 6.49 -3.84 10.20
C ILE A 126 5.07 -3.34 9.93
N SER A 127 4.44 -2.68 10.92
CA SER A 127 3.09 -2.12 10.76
C SER A 127 3.04 -1.04 9.68
N LEU A 128 4.05 -0.17 9.59
CA LEU A 128 4.14 0.84 8.53
C LEU A 128 4.24 0.20 7.14
N ILE A 129 5.11 -0.80 6.97
CA ILE A 129 5.26 -1.52 5.70
C ILE A 129 3.95 -2.20 5.31
N LEU A 130 3.28 -2.87 6.26
CA LEU A 130 2.03 -3.58 6.00
C LEU A 130 0.88 -2.63 5.72
N MET A 131 0.76 -1.53 6.46
CA MET A 131 -0.27 -0.53 6.22
C MET A 131 -0.15 0.05 4.82
N GLN A 132 1.06 0.39 4.39
CA GLN A 132 1.30 0.89 3.04
C GLN A 132 0.95 -0.16 1.97
N ALA A 133 1.37 -1.42 2.15
CA ALA A 133 1.01 -2.51 1.23
C ALA A 133 -0.51 -2.74 1.17
N THR A 134 -1.18 -2.77 2.32
CA THR A 134 -2.64 -2.98 2.41
C THR A 134 -3.42 -1.86 1.73
N ILE A 135 -3.04 -0.60 1.94
CA ILE A 135 -3.68 0.54 1.29
C ILE A 135 -3.48 0.46 -0.23
N HIS A 136 -2.25 0.19 -0.69
CA HIS A 136 -1.97 0.08 -2.12
C HIS A 136 -2.79 -1.04 -2.79
N ILE A 137 -2.83 -2.23 -2.19
CA ILE A 137 -3.65 -3.35 -2.69
C ILE A 137 -5.14 -2.96 -2.69
N GLY A 138 -5.61 -2.35 -1.60
CA GLY A 138 -6.99 -1.92 -1.45
C GLY A 138 -7.42 -0.89 -2.49
N VAL A 139 -6.54 0.04 -2.88
CA VAL A 139 -6.77 0.99 -3.98
C VAL A 139 -6.91 0.25 -5.32
N ASN A 140 -6.02 -0.71 -5.61
CA ASN A 140 -6.03 -1.46 -6.86
C ASN A 140 -7.29 -2.33 -7.04
N ILE A 141 -7.86 -2.85 -5.94
CA ILE A 141 -9.13 -3.61 -5.97
C ILE A 141 -10.35 -2.74 -5.63
N ARG A 142 -10.18 -1.41 -5.61
CA ARG A 142 -11.25 -0.43 -5.36
C ARG A 142 -11.94 -0.56 -3.99
N LEU A 143 -11.21 -1.00 -2.96
CA LEU A 143 -11.67 -0.95 -1.57
C LEU A 143 -11.45 0.42 -0.94
N PHE A 144 -10.43 1.15 -1.39
CA PHE A 144 -10.08 2.49 -0.90
C PHE A 144 -10.03 3.49 -2.05
N PRO A 145 -10.30 4.79 -1.77
CA PRO A 145 -10.08 5.84 -2.74
C PRO A 145 -8.60 5.93 -3.11
N THR A 146 -8.30 6.45 -4.30
CA THR A 146 -6.93 6.63 -4.79
C THR A 146 -6.12 7.52 -3.85
N THR A 147 -5.02 7.01 -3.29
CA THR A 147 -4.20 7.71 -2.28
C THR A 147 -2.83 8.13 -2.80
N GLY A 148 -2.36 7.60 -3.92
CA GLY A 148 -1.00 7.84 -4.40
C GLY A 148 0.07 7.13 -3.56
N MET A 149 -0.28 6.05 -2.87
CA MET A 149 0.66 5.25 -2.08
C MET A 149 1.26 4.13 -2.92
N THR A 150 2.58 4.04 -2.91
CA THR A 150 3.33 3.02 -3.65
C THR A 150 3.36 1.68 -2.91
N LEU A 151 3.46 0.56 -3.62
CA LEU A 151 3.67 -0.75 -3.02
C LEU A 151 5.12 -0.88 -2.52
N PRO A 152 5.34 -1.25 -1.25
CA PRO A 152 6.69 -1.46 -0.73
C PRO A 152 7.50 -2.42 -1.60
N PHE A 153 8.75 -2.09 -1.90
CA PHE A 153 9.73 -2.85 -2.69
C PHE A 153 9.46 -3.00 -4.19
N LEU A 154 8.25 -2.75 -4.67
CA LEU A 154 7.86 -3.06 -6.06
C LEU A 154 7.53 -1.82 -6.88
N SER A 155 6.85 -0.81 -6.30
CA SER A 155 6.49 0.39 -7.02
C SER A 155 7.68 1.31 -7.26
N TYR A 156 7.67 2.00 -8.40
CA TYR A 156 8.60 3.08 -8.66
C TYR A 156 8.20 4.33 -7.85
N GLY A 157 9.05 4.71 -6.88
CA GLY A 157 8.81 5.89 -6.05
C GLY A 157 10.05 6.23 -5.23
N GLY A 158 10.79 7.29 -5.61
CA GLY A 158 12.10 7.62 -5.02
C GLY A 158 12.05 7.82 -3.50
N SER A 159 11.11 8.62 -2.98
CA SER A 159 10.97 8.88 -1.53
C SER A 159 10.51 7.64 -0.76
N SER A 160 9.62 6.86 -1.35
CA SER A 160 9.12 5.62 -0.76
C SER A 160 10.22 4.57 -0.63
N ILE A 161 11.04 4.39 -1.67
CA ILE A 161 12.17 3.44 -1.65
C ILE A 161 13.13 3.77 -0.51
N VAL A 162 13.48 5.05 -0.31
CA VAL A 162 14.36 5.47 0.79
C VAL A 162 13.74 5.12 2.15
N SER A 163 12.47 5.47 2.36
CA SER A 163 11.77 5.21 3.61
C SER A 163 11.67 3.71 3.93
N ILE A 164 11.29 2.90 2.94
CA ILE A 164 11.19 1.45 3.08
C ILE A 164 12.56 0.81 3.29
N SER A 165 13.61 1.31 2.64
CA SER A 165 14.98 0.82 2.86
C SER A 165 15.47 1.07 4.29
N ILE A 166 15.17 2.24 4.87
CA ILE A 166 15.48 2.54 6.26
C ILE A 166 14.73 1.58 7.20
N LEU A 167 13.41 1.42 7.02
CA LEU A 167 12.61 0.51 7.84
C LEU A 167 13.11 -0.93 7.74
N SER A 168 13.43 -1.38 6.53
CA SER A 168 13.98 -2.71 6.28
C SER A 168 15.35 -2.90 6.93
N GLY A 169 16.22 -1.90 6.86
CA GLY A 169 17.51 -1.88 7.55
C GLY A 169 17.38 -2.02 9.07
N ILE A 170 16.41 -1.31 9.66
CA ILE A 170 16.09 -1.41 11.09
C ILE A 170 15.62 -2.83 11.43
N ILE A 171 14.68 -3.39 10.66
CA ILE A 171 14.16 -4.73 10.87
C ILE A 171 15.31 -5.75 10.76
N LEU A 172 16.12 -5.69 9.72
CA LEU A 172 17.26 -6.60 9.51
C LEU A 172 18.27 -6.53 10.65
N ASN A 173 18.63 -5.32 11.09
CA ASN A 173 19.57 -5.14 12.20
C ASN A 173 19.05 -5.71 13.52
N LEU A 174 17.78 -5.49 13.83
CA LEU A 174 17.17 -5.95 15.08
C LEU A 174 16.79 -7.44 15.06
N THR A 175 16.56 -8.02 13.88
CA THR A 175 16.29 -9.47 13.74
C THR A 175 17.54 -10.31 13.62
N LYS A 176 18.70 -9.69 13.34
CA LYS A 176 19.99 -10.38 13.23
C LYS A 176 20.28 -11.19 14.50
N ARG A 177 20.74 -12.43 14.34
CA ARG A 177 21.26 -13.25 15.46
C ARG A 177 22.47 -12.55 16.04
N LYS A 178 22.44 -12.22 17.33
CA LYS A 178 23.64 -11.82 18.06
C LYS A 178 24.49 -13.06 18.24
N ILE A 179 25.60 -13.14 17.50
CA ILE A 179 26.65 -14.13 17.78
C ILE A 179 27.36 -13.58 19.02
N ASN A 180 27.07 -14.15 20.20
CA ASN A 180 27.84 -13.86 21.38
C ASN A 180 29.20 -14.60 21.20
N TYR A 181 30.27 -13.81 21.00
CA TYR A 181 31.62 -14.25 21.15
C TYR A 181 31.98 -14.37 22.62
#